data_5639aed19283bcc540c8c977e1e2599d
#
_entry.id   5639aed19283bcc540c8c977e1e2599d
#
_cell.length_a   1.000
_cell.length_b   1.000
_cell.length_c   1.000
_cell.angle_alpha   90.00
_cell.angle_beta   90.00
_cell.angle_gamma   90.00
#
_symmetry.space_group_name_H-M   'P 1'
#
loop_
_entity.id
_entity.type
_entity.pdbx_description
1 polymer ?
#
loop_
_entity_poly.entity_id
_entity_poly.type
_entity_poly.pdbx_seq_one_letter_code
_entity_poly.pdbx_strand_id
1 'polypeptide(L)'
;TTGGQRLNTDFRNRGLSDAEILQLGAHFAAEAESGWDFNPRFERRCEDFCPVDLNANLYFYETLFARYALLLGDSEAAGTWKARAEKRRELINRCCLGEDGVYYDYDFVNGRRSTVVSGAVFSLLYAGIPDAEQARTLVEKVLGRLEFEYGIAVCEDKPYDYDYQWSYPNTWPPVVYLAIRGLDTYGYRQDARRIAGKYAAMVVKTFGETHNLWEKYNVREGNINV
;
A
#
# COMPACT_ATOMS: atom_id res chain seq x y z
N THR A 1 1.97 -7.80 22.42
CA THR A 1 1.74 -7.03 23.66
C THR A 1 3.03 -6.42 24.22
N THR A 2 4.21 -6.98 23.98
CA THR A 2 5.50 -6.40 24.40
C THR A 2 5.88 -5.12 23.62
N GLY A 3 5.48 -4.98 22.36
CA GLY A 3 5.74 -3.77 21.57
C GLY A 3 4.98 -2.55 22.08
N GLY A 4 3.69 -2.69 22.40
CA GLY A 4 2.88 -1.58 22.91
C GLY A 4 3.32 -1.07 24.27
N GLN A 5 3.85 -1.94 25.14
CA GLN A 5 4.40 -1.53 26.44
C GLN A 5 5.72 -0.74 26.29
N ARG A 6 6.60 -1.13 25.36
CA ARG A 6 7.84 -0.40 25.07
C ARG A 6 7.54 0.99 24.50
N LEU A 7 6.64 1.10 23.54
CA LEU A 7 6.22 2.38 22.96
C LEU A 7 5.66 3.34 24.03
N ASN A 8 4.78 2.85 24.91
CA ASN A 8 4.20 3.67 25.99
C ASN A 8 5.29 4.16 26.97
N THR A 9 6.26 3.31 27.31
CA THR A 9 7.38 3.68 28.18
C THR A 9 8.27 4.72 27.51
N ASP A 10 8.57 4.57 26.23
CA ASP A 10 9.39 5.53 25.49
C ASP A 10 8.71 6.91 25.37
N PHE A 11 7.41 6.96 25.15
CA PHE A 11 6.66 8.23 25.10
C PHE A 11 6.61 8.94 26.44
N ARG A 12 6.42 8.21 27.53
CA ARG A 12 6.49 8.79 28.90
C ARG A 12 7.88 9.32 29.22
N ASN A 13 8.92 8.62 28.82
CA ASN A 13 10.31 9.04 29.00
C ASN A 13 10.67 10.30 28.21
N ARG A 14 9.90 10.62 27.14
CA ARG A 14 10.03 11.87 26.37
C ARG A 14 9.29 13.05 26.96
N GLY A 15 8.63 12.89 28.09
CA GLY A 15 7.88 13.95 28.77
C GLY A 15 6.53 14.31 28.14
N LEU A 16 5.95 13.41 27.34
CA LEU A 16 4.64 13.59 26.74
C LEU A 16 3.54 13.45 27.81
N SER A 17 2.52 14.29 27.69
CA SER A 17 1.30 14.19 28.49
C SER A 17 0.47 12.95 28.14
N ASP A 18 -0.42 12.52 29.04
CA ASP A 18 -1.32 11.38 28.79
C ASP A 18 -2.22 11.62 27.55
N ALA A 19 -2.62 12.87 27.29
CA ALA A 19 -3.40 13.24 26.11
C ALA A 19 -2.60 13.05 24.80
N GLU A 20 -1.34 13.48 24.77
CA GLU A 20 -0.45 13.29 23.62
C GLU A 20 -0.14 11.80 23.39
N ILE A 21 0.05 11.03 24.48
CA ILE A 21 0.25 9.58 24.39
C ILE A 21 -1.00 8.89 23.83
N LEU A 22 -2.20 9.31 24.23
CA LEU A 22 -3.45 8.75 23.73
C LEU A 22 -3.64 9.06 22.25
N GLN A 23 -3.36 10.28 21.81
CA GLN A 23 -3.44 10.68 20.39
C GLN A 23 -2.44 9.90 19.52
N LEU A 24 -1.20 9.78 19.97
CA LEU A 24 -0.20 8.94 19.27
C LEU A 24 -0.63 7.47 19.24
N GLY A 25 -1.23 6.98 20.31
CA GLY A 25 -1.78 5.62 20.39
C GLY A 25 -2.89 5.37 19.36
N ALA A 26 -3.75 6.37 19.11
CA ALA A 26 -4.79 6.29 18.08
C ALA A 26 -4.18 6.18 16.67
N HIS A 27 -3.17 6.98 16.35
CA HIS A 27 -2.45 6.88 15.06
C HIS A 27 -1.79 5.52 14.88
N PHE A 28 -1.14 4.96 15.92
CA PHE A 28 -0.57 3.62 15.86
C PHE A 28 -1.63 2.53 15.71
N ALA A 29 -2.75 2.66 16.38
CA ALA A 29 -3.86 1.71 16.23
C ALA A 29 -4.42 1.74 14.80
N ALA A 30 -4.63 2.94 14.23
CA ALA A 30 -5.08 3.12 12.87
C ALA A 30 -4.07 2.54 11.86
N GLU A 31 -2.77 2.69 12.11
CA GLU A 31 -1.71 2.12 11.27
C GLU A 31 -1.71 0.58 11.33
N ALA A 32 -1.84 -0.01 12.51
CA ALA A 32 -1.97 -1.46 12.69
C ALA A 32 -3.23 -2.01 12.00
N GLU A 33 -4.38 -1.32 12.12
CA GLU A 33 -5.63 -1.70 11.43
C GLU A 33 -5.52 -1.57 9.90
N SER A 34 -4.63 -0.72 9.38
CA SER A 34 -4.38 -0.61 7.94
C SER A 34 -3.72 -1.86 7.35
N GLY A 35 -3.11 -2.71 8.18
CA GLY A 35 -2.30 -3.86 7.78
C GLY A 35 -0.90 -3.50 7.32
N TRP A 36 -0.48 -2.25 7.47
CA TRP A 36 0.86 -1.76 7.17
C TRP A 36 1.57 -1.31 8.45
N ASP A 37 1.75 -2.25 9.37
CA ASP A 37 2.29 -1.98 10.70
C ASP A 37 3.67 -1.35 10.64
N PHE A 38 3.80 -0.14 11.19
CA PHE A 38 5.06 0.61 11.23
C PHE A 38 5.66 0.84 9.84
N ASN A 39 5.04 1.75 9.10
CA ASN A 39 5.42 2.16 7.75
C ASN A 39 5.72 3.66 7.66
N PRO A 40 6.53 4.11 6.68
CA PRO A 40 6.87 5.53 6.52
C PRO A 40 5.79 6.35 5.80
N ARG A 41 4.73 5.75 5.26
CA ARG A 41 3.72 6.37 4.39
C ARG A 41 3.00 7.53 5.08
N PHE A 42 2.75 7.39 6.39
CA PHE A 42 1.86 8.26 7.16
C PHE A 42 2.60 9.15 8.18
N GLU A 43 3.91 9.17 8.18
CA GLU A 43 4.71 10.00 9.12
C GLU A 43 4.28 9.76 10.60
N ARG A 44 3.87 8.52 10.94
CA ARG A 44 3.31 8.12 12.25
C ARG A 44 2.00 8.85 12.62
N ARG A 45 1.25 9.33 11.62
CA ARG A 45 -0.01 10.07 11.76
C ARG A 45 -1.11 9.46 10.90
N CYS A 46 -1.29 8.14 10.95
CA CYS A 46 -2.17 7.40 10.05
C CYS A 46 -3.60 7.96 9.97
N GLU A 47 -4.18 8.42 11.10
CA GLU A 47 -5.53 9.00 11.12
C GLU A 47 -5.67 10.29 10.33
N ASP A 48 -4.56 11.00 10.05
CA ASP A 48 -4.55 12.23 9.26
C ASP A 48 -4.50 11.99 7.75
N PHE A 49 -4.41 10.72 7.33
CA PHE A 49 -4.23 10.37 5.93
C PHE A 49 -5.42 9.66 5.31
N CYS A 50 -5.60 9.88 4.01
CA CYS A 50 -6.43 9.06 3.13
C CYS A 50 -5.52 8.09 2.38
N PRO A 51 -5.37 6.82 2.83
CA PRO A 51 -4.52 5.84 2.18
C PRO A 51 -5.02 5.48 0.78
N VAL A 52 -4.11 5.38 -0.20
CA VAL A 52 -4.46 5.07 -1.58
C VAL A 52 -5.03 3.66 -1.73
N ASP A 53 -4.48 2.69 -1.03
CA ASP A 53 -4.92 1.29 -1.04
C ASP A 53 -6.30 1.10 -0.42
N LEU A 54 -6.59 1.73 0.73
CA LEU A 54 -7.92 1.72 1.32
C LEU A 54 -8.95 2.31 0.35
N ASN A 55 -8.64 3.45 -0.26
CA ASN A 55 -9.53 4.09 -1.22
C ASN A 55 -9.69 3.28 -2.51
N ALA A 56 -8.63 2.58 -2.96
CA ALA A 56 -8.71 1.64 -4.07
C ALA A 56 -9.64 0.46 -3.75
N ASN A 57 -9.52 -0.11 -2.55
CA ASN A 57 -10.39 -1.20 -2.10
C ASN A 57 -11.86 -0.75 -2.00
N LEU A 58 -12.12 0.43 -1.45
CA LEU A 58 -13.48 0.98 -1.38
C LEU A 58 -14.07 1.23 -2.77
N TYR A 59 -13.29 1.76 -3.72
CA TYR A 59 -13.71 1.89 -5.12
C TYR A 59 -14.05 0.53 -5.73
N PHE A 60 -13.20 -0.47 -5.51
CA PHE A 60 -13.41 -1.82 -6.01
C PHE A 60 -14.69 -2.43 -5.44
N TYR A 61 -14.96 -2.30 -4.14
CA TYR A 61 -16.22 -2.75 -3.53
C TYR A 61 -17.43 -2.00 -4.08
N GLU A 62 -17.36 -0.69 -4.26
CA GLU A 62 -18.45 0.10 -4.82
C GLU A 62 -18.78 -0.35 -6.26
N THR A 63 -17.77 -0.68 -7.07
CA THR A 63 -17.98 -1.24 -8.42
C THR A 63 -18.59 -2.64 -8.39
N LEU A 64 -18.18 -3.49 -7.45
CA LEU A 64 -18.76 -4.82 -7.25
C LEU A 64 -20.22 -4.74 -6.78
N PHE A 65 -20.53 -3.85 -5.83
CA PHE A 65 -21.88 -3.64 -5.36
C PHE A 65 -22.81 -3.14 -6.46
N ALA A 66 -22.33 -2.22 -7.31
CA ALA A 66 -23.08 -1.81 -8.50
C ALA A 66 -23.41 -3.00 -9.43
N ARG A 67 -22.42 -3.85 -9.69
CA ARG A 67 -22.59 -5.06 -10.49
C ARG A 67 -23.55 -6.05 -9.87
N TYR A 68 -23.44 -6.32 -8.57
CA TYR A 68 -24.30 -7.26 -7.87
C TYR A 68 -25.74 -6.74 -7.78
N ALA A 69 -25.95 -5.45 -7.55
CA ALA A 69 -27.28 -4.84 -7.58
C ALA A 69 -27.97 -5.07 -8.94
N LEU A 70 -27.24 -4.89 -10.06
CA LEU A 70 -27.77 -5.20 -11.39
C LEU A 70 -28.17 -6.68 -11.55
N LEU A 71 -27.33 -7.60 -11.05
CA LEU A 71 -27.63 -9.05 -11.10
C LEU A 71 -28.87 -9.42 -10.27
N LEU A 72 -29.14 -8.65 -9.22
CA LEU A 72 -30.32 -8.82 -8.36
C LEU A 72 -31.55 -8.05 -8.90
N GLY A 73 -31.42 -7.33 -10.00
CA GLY A 73 -32.52 -6.56 -10.60
C GLY A 73 -32.76 -5.18 -9.97
N ASP A 74 -31.89 -4.73 -9.08
CA ASP A 74 -31.99 -3.43 -8.38
C ASP A 74 -31.16 -2.36 -9.12
N SER A 75 -31.79 -1.75 -10.14
CA SER A 75 -31.16 -0.72 -10.96
C SER A 75 -30.92 0.59 -10.20
N GLU A 76 -31.71 0.90 -9.18
CA GLU A 76 -31.55 2.12 -8.37
C GLU A 76 -30.30 2.01 -7.47
N ALA A 77 -30.18 0.92 -6.74
CA ALA A 77 -28.97 0.66 -5.95
C ALA A 77 -27.73 0.58 -6.84
N ALA A 78 -27.81 -0.03 -8.01
CA ALA A 78 -26.70 -0.07 -8.96
C ALA A 78 -26.25 1.32 -9.39
N GLY A 79 -27.19 2.22 -9.71
CA GLY A 79 -26.91 3.62 -10.04
C GLY A 79 -26.23 4.35 -8.90
N THR A 80 -26.71 4.15 -7.67
CA THR A 80 -26.14 4.75 -6.46
C THR A 80 -24.69 4.32 -6.24
N TRP A 81 -24.41 3.02 -6.30
CA TRP A 81 -23.06 2.49 -6.11
C TRP A 81 -22.09 2.93 -7.21
N LYS A 82 -22.57 2.97 -8.46
CA LYS A 82 -21.77 3.48 -9.58
C LYS A 82 -21.39 4.94 -9.38
N ALA A 83 -22.33 5.79 -8.98
CA ALA A 83 -22.05 7.21 -8.72
C ALA A 83 -21.04 7.40 -7.58
N ARG A 84 -21.10 6.57 -6.52
CA ARG A 84 -20.11 6.56 -5.44
C ARG A 84 -18.72 6.18 -5.93
N ALA A 85 -18.61 5.11 -6.72
CA ALA A 85 -17.34 4.67 -7.30
C ALA A 85 -16.71 5.77 -8.17
N GLU A 86 -17.47 6.38 -9.09
CA GLU A 86 -16.98 7.46 -9.93
C GLU A 86 -16.52 8.66 -9.10
N LYS A 87 -17.28 9.05 -8.07
CA LYS A 87 -16.90 10.13 -7.17
C LYS A 87 -15.61 9.84 -6.43
N ARG A 88 -15.41 8.59 -5.98
CA ARG A 88 -14.18 8.15 -5.32
C ARG A 88 -13.00 8.22 -6.29
N ARG A 89 -13.15 7.73 -7.52
CA ARG A 89 -12.12 7.80 -8.55
C ARG A 89 -11.68 9.25 -8.83
N GLU A 90 -12.64 10.17 -8.97
CA GLU A 90 -12.35 11.60 -9.13
C GLU A 90 -11.54 12.16 -7.95
N LEU A 91 -11.92 11.80 -6.72
CA LEU A 91 -11.24 12.26 -5.51
C LEU A 91 -9.83 11.69 -5.40
N ILE A 92 -9.63 10.40 -5.69
CA ILE A 92 -8.31 9.77 -5.74
C ILE A 92 -7.42 10.49 -6.75
N ASN A 93 -7.88 10.72 -7.97
CA ASN A 93 -7.11 11.42 -8.99
C ASN A 93 -6.80 12.87 -8.60
N ARG A 94 -7.74 13.56 -7.96
CA ARG A 94 -7.53 14.95 -7.54
C ARG A 94 -6.57 15.08 -6.36
N CYS A 95 -6.72 14.22 -5.34
CA CYS A 95 -5.99 14.37 -4.09
C CYS A 95 -4.67 13.59 -4.09
N CYS A 96 -4.67 12.37 -4.62
CA CYS A 96 -3.55 11.45 -4.49
C CYS A 96 -2.58 11.47 -5.68
N LEU A 97 -3.03 11.81 -6.91
CA LEU A 97 -2.17 11.84 -8.10
C LEU A 97 -1.23 13.03 -8.05
N GLY A 98 0.07 12.76 -8.02
CA GLY A 98 1.13 13.77 -8.08
C GLY A 98 1.38 14.29 -9.50
N GLU A 99 2.04 15.44 -9.62
CA GLU A 99 2.44 16.03 -10.90
C GLU A 99 3.43 15.14 -11.68
N ASP A 100 4.14 14.28 -10.97
CA ASP A 100 5.05 13.27 -11.54
C ASP A 100 4.32 12.03 -12.08
N GLY A 101 3.01 11.95 -11.94
CA GLY A 101 2.18 10.83 -12.38
C GLY A 101 2.16 9.64 -11.42
N VAL A 102 2.74 9.77 -10.23
CA VAL A 102 2.68 8.77 -9.15
C VAL A 102 1.57 9.11 -8.18
N TYR A 103 0.93 8.10 -7.61
CA TYR A 103 -0.08 8.29 -6.57
C TYR A 103 0.56 8.18 -5.19
N TYR A 104 0.14 9.08 -4.31
CA TYR A 104 0.61 9.19 -2.92
C TYR A 104 -0.56 9.19 -1.96
N ASP A 105 -0.35 8.74 -0.73
CA ASP A 105 -1.32 8.94 0.33
C ASP A 105 -1.53 10.45 0.58
N TYR A 106 -2.75 10.84 0.91
CA TYR A 106 -3.11 12.25 1.05
C TYR A 106 -3.32 12.63 2.51
N ASP A 107 -2.47 13.50 3.04
CA ASP A 107 -2.60 14.15 4.33
C ASP A 107 -3.70 15.22 4.24
N PHE A 108 -4.90 14.88 4.67
CA PHE A 108 -6.05 15.77 4.55
C PHE A 108 -6.06 16.88 5.61
N VAL A 109 -5.33 16.72 6.70
CA VAL A 109 -5.19 17.76 7.74
C VAL A 109 -4.30 18.90 7.24
N ASN A 110 -3.20 18.57 6.57
CA ASN A 110 -2.25 19.56 6.04
C ASN A 110 -2.47 19.89 4.55
N GLY A 111 -3.42 19.24 3.87
CA GLY A 111 -3.75 19.49 2.48
C GLY A 111 -2.62 19.14 1.50
N ARG A 112 -1.80 18.13 1.81
CA ARG A 112 -0.63 17.74 1.02
C ARG A 112 -0.56 16.24 0.77
N ARG A 113 0.21 15.84 -0.23
CA ARG A 113 0.53 14.43 -0.48
C ARG A 113 1.70 13.98 0.40
N SER A 114 1.71 12.69 0.74
CA SER A 114 2.89 12.02 1.27
C SER A 114 4.06 12.14 0.28
N THR A 115 5.27 11.98 0.76
CA THR A 115 6.48 11.98 -0.07
C THR A 115 7.01 10.56 -0.33
N VAL A 116 6.30 9.54 0.14
CA VAL A 116 6.74 8.14 0.07
C VAL A 116 6.06 7.42 -1.08
N VAL A 117 6.85 6.84 -1.97
CA VAL A 117 6.36 5.90 -2.97
C VAL A 117 6.31 4.51 -2.34
N SER A 118 5.14 3.91 -2.36
CA SER A 118 4.91 2.59 -1.77
C SER A 118 4.18 1.64 -2.71
N GLY A 119 4.30 0.34 -2.43
CA GLY A 119 3.57 -0.71 -3.14
C GLY A 119 2.04 -0.63 -3.02
N ALA A 120 1.52 0.23 -2.15
CA ALA A 120 0.09 0.52 -2.04
C ALA A 120 -0.54 0.98 -3.36
N VAL A 121 0.24 1.61 -4.24
CA VAL A 121 -0.21 2.07 -5.56
C VAL A 121 -0.64 0.92 -6.48
N PHE A 122 -0.14 -0.29 -6.27
CA PHE A 122 -0.58 -1.46 -7.05
C PHE A 122 -2.04 -1.83 -6.81
N SER A 123 -2.61 -1.43 -5.67
CA SER A 123 -4.04 -1.56 -5.41
C SER A 123 -4.89 -0.72 -6.38
N LEU A 124 -4.38 0.45 -6.81
CA LEU A 124 -5.04 1.28 -7.81
C LEU A 124 -5.08 0.60 -9.18
N LEU A 125 -3.97 -0.01 -9.60
CA LEU A 125 -3.92 -0.80 -10.83
C LEU A 125 -4.85 -2.02 -10.74
N TYR A 126 -4.82 -2.74 -9.63
CA TYR A 126 -5.70 -3.88 -9.39
C TYR A 126 -7.19 -3.51 -9.46
N ALA A 127 -7.55 -2.37 -8.90
CA ALA A 127 -8.92 -1.87 -8.91
C ALA A 127 -9.36 -1.22 -10.25
N GLY A 128 -8.43 -0.97 -11.18
CA GLY A 128 -8.74 -0.35 -12.48
C GLY A 128 -9.01 1.14 -12.40
N ILE A 129 -8.39 1.86 -11.47
CA ILE A 129 -8.63 3.31 -11.24
C ILE A 129 -7.92 4.19 -12.26
N PRO A 130 -6.61 4.05 -12.53
CA PRO A 130 -5.90 4.86 -13.52
C PRO A 130 -6.47 4.64 -14.94
N ASP A 131 -6.50 5.67 -15.76
CA ASP A 131 -6.66 5.48 -17.20
C ASP A 131 -5.38 4.90 -17.83
N ALA A 132 -5.39 4.64 -19.14
CA ALA A 132 -4.26 3.97 -19.80
C ALA A 132 -2.97 4.80 -19.77
N GLU A 133 -3.04 6.12 -19.86
CA GLU A 133 -1.89 7.02 -19.82
C GLU A 133 -1.34 7.15 -18.39
N GLN A 134 -2.25 7.33 -17.43
CA GLN A 134 -1.91 7.35 -16.01
C GLN A 134 -1.25 6.03 -15.57
N ALA A 135 -1.81 4.89 -16.01
CA ALA A 135 -1.25 3.57 -15.70
C ALA A 135 0.16 3.40 -16.30
N ARG A 136 0.38 3.84 -17.55
CA ARG A 136 1.70 3.79 -18.19
C ARG A 136 2.72 4.58 -17.40
N THR A 137 2.42 5.84 -17.08
CA THR A 137 3.34 6.70 -16.32
C THR A 137 3.59 6.14 -14.92
N LEU A 138 2.53 5.67 -14.24
CA LEU A 138 2.63 5.05 -12.92
C LEU A 138 3.55 3.83 -12.93
N VAL A 139 3.34 2.90 -13.86
CA VAL A 139 4.13 1.66 -13.95
C VAL A 139 5.61 1.98 -14.21
N GLU A 140 5.92 2.85 -15.17
CA GLU A 140 7.30 3.26 -15.48
C GLU A 140 7.99 3.85 -14.25
N LYS A 141 7.32 4.75 -13.53
CA LYS A 141 7.90 5.46 -12.37
C LYS A 141 8.04 4.55 -11.15
N VAL A 142 7.04 3.71 -10.90
CA VAL A 142 6.98 2.89 -9.69
C VAL A 142 7.88 1.66 -9.79
N LEU A 143 7.95 0.98 -10.94
CA LEU A 143 8.88 -0.14 -11.09
C LEU A 143 10.33 0.31 -10.97
N GLY A 144 10.70 1.50 -11.47
CA GLY A 144 12.03 2.05 -11.30
C GLY A 144 12.43 2.37 -9.84
N ARG A 145 11.45 2.43 -8.92
CA ARG A 145 11.68 2.75 -7.49
C ARG A 145 11.50 1.56 -6.57
N LEU A 146 10.60 0.62 -6.93
CA LEU A 146 10.19 -0.47 -6.04
C LEU A 146 10.67 -1.86 -6.50
N GLU A 147 11.09 -2.04 -7.76
CA GLU A 147 11.56 -3.33 -8.23
C GLU A 147 13.05 -3.50 -7.97
N PHE A 148 13.40 -4.56 -7.24
CA PHE A 148 14.76 -4.96 -6.90
C PHE A 148 15.07 -6.35 -7.46
N GLU A 149 16.23 -6.91 -7.09
CA GLU A 149 16.70 -8.19 -7.63
C GLU A 149 15.73 -9.34 -7.36
N TYR A 150 15.11 -9.37 -6.17
CA TYR A 150 14.24 -10.48 -5.75
C TYR A 150 12.75 -10.12 -5.69
N GLY A 151 12.34 -8.97 -6.23
CA GLY A 151 10.93 -8.61 -6.32
C GLY A 151 10.63 -7.14 -6.02
N ILE A 152 9.43 -6.89 -5.52
CA ILE A 152 8.92 -5.55 -5.22
C ILE A 152 9.06 -5.27 -3.73
N ALA A 153 9.74 -4.18 -3.38
CA ALA A 153 9.75 -3.65 -2.02
C ALA A 153 8.42 -2.96 -1.68
N VAL A 154 8.07 -2.93 -0.40
CA VAL A 154 6.84 -2.26 0.06
C VAL A 154 6.93 -0.74 0.01
N CYS A 155 8.13 -0.17 0.13
CA CYS A 155 8.41 1.26 -0.05
C CYS A 155 9.73 1.45 -0.80
N GLU A 156 9.93 2.64 -1.35
CA GLU A 156 11.17 3.01 -2.04
C GLU A 156 12.39 3.04 -1.12
N ASP A 157 13.57 2.82 -1.70
CA ASP A 157 14.86 2.92 -1.00
C ASP A 157 15.23 4.39 -0.82
N LYS A 158 14.99 4.90 0.38
CA LYS A 158 15.44 6.22 0.80
C LYS A 158 15.65 6.28 2.32
N PRO A 159 16.40 7.27 2.84
CA PRO A 159 16.50 7.48 4.28
C PRO A 159 15.14 7.81 4.90
N TYR A 160 14.82 7.13 5.98
CA TYR A 160 13.65 7.42 6.83
C TYR A 160 14.12 7.83 8.22
N ASP A 161 13.26 8.51 8.96
CA ASP A 161 13.52 8.99 10.33
C ASP A 161 13.41 7.91 11.40
N TYR A 162 13.01 6.69 11.00
CA TYR A 162 12.77 5.55 11.89
C TYR A 162 12.96 4.22 11.16
N ASP A 163 13.29 3.15 11.91
CA ASP A 163 13.33 1.78 11.39
C ASP A 163 11.91 1.23 11.28
N TYR A 164 11.32 1.39 10.10
CA TYR A 164 9.99 0.90 9.82
C TYR A 164 10.01 -0.56 9.39
N GLN A 165 9.07 -1.34 9.92
CA GLN A 165 8.90 -2.74 9.53
C GLN A 165 8.44 -2.86 8.07
N TRP A 166 7.43 -2.07 7.67
CA TRP A 166 6.91 -2.04 6.31
C TRP A 166 7.62 -0.96 5.47
N SER A 167 8.92 -1.13 5.28
CA SER A 167 9.77 -0.27 4.45
C SER A 167 10.74 -1.11 3.60
N TYR A 168 11.51 -0.47 2.74
CA TYR A 168 12.64 -1.11 2.06
C TYR A 168 13.64 -1.64 3.13
N PRO A 169 14.24 -2.83 2.91
CA PRO A 169 14.15 -3.71 1.73
C PRO A 169 13.08 -4.80 1.81
N ASN A 170 12.08 -4.64 2.64
CA ASN A 170 11.11 -5.68 2.94
C ASN A 170 9.99 -5.78 1.90
N THR A 171 9.46 -6.98 1.75
CA THR A 171 8.28 -7.29 0.95
C THR A 171 7.38 -8.29 1.65
N TRP A 172 6.06 -8.19 1.38
CA TRP A 172 5.03 -9.12 1.84
C TRP A 172 4.25 -9.70 0.67
N PRO A 173 3.81 -10.97 0.75
CA PRO A 173 3.03 -11.64 -0.30
C PRO A 173 1.84 -10.82 -0.84
N PRO A 174 1.02 -10.15 0.00
CA PRO A 174 -0.11 -9.37 -0.50
C PRO A 174 0.28 -8.25 -1.46
N VAL A 175 1.36 -7.51 -1.17
CA VAL A 175 1.83 -6.42 -2.02
C VAL A 175 2.33 -6.95 -3.36
N VAL A 176 3.08 -8.05 -3.35
CA VAL A 176 3.56 -8.73 -4.57
C VAL A 176 2.38 -9.24 -5.40
N TYR A 177 1.37 -9.85 -4.76
CA TYR A 177 0.16 -10.31 -5.44
C TYR A 177 -0.57 -9.15 -6.14
N LEU A 178 -0.78 -8.03 -5.45
CA LEU A 178 -1.44 -6.85 -6.01
C LEU A 178 -0.62 -6.25 -7.16
N ALA A 179 0.71 -6.23 -7.05
CA ALA A 179 1.59 -5.79 -8.13
C ALA A 179 1.43 -6.67 -9.39
N ILE A 180 1.53 -7.99 -9.24
CA ILE A 180 1.39 -8.94 -10.35
C ILE A 180 0.02 -8.80 -11.00
N ARG A 181 -1.07 -8.81 -10.21
CA ARG A 181 -2.44 -8.73 -10.71
C ARG A 181 -2.76 -7.38 -11.32
N GLY A 182 -2.29 -6.28 -10.68
CA GLY A 182 -2.49 -4.93 -11.20
C GLY A 182 -1.79 -4.73 -12.55
N LEU A 183 -0.54 -5.16 -12.68
CA LEU A 183 0.20 -5.11 -13.93
C LEU A 183 -0.46 -5.95 -15.04
N ASP A 184 -0.90 -7.18 -14.72
CA ASP A 184 -1.58 -8.05 -15.69
C ASP A 184 -2.89 -7.43 -16.18
N THR A 185 -3.67 -6.78 -15.30
CA THR A 185 -4.93 -6.10 -15.65
C THR A 185 -4.74 -5.02 -16.72
N TYR A 186 -3.61 -4.31 -16.68
CA TYR A 186 -3.27 -3.28 -17.68
C TYR A 186 -2.43 -3.80 -18.85
N GLY A 187 -2.21 -5.10 -18.96
CA GLY A 187 -1.50 -5.73 -20.07
C GLY A 187 0.03 -5.75 -19.95
N TYR A 188 0.60 -5.33 -18.81
CA TYR A 188 2.05 -5.40 -18.53
C TYR A 188 2.47 -6.82 -18.13
N ARG A 189 2.13 -7.81 -18.97
CA ARG A 189 2.29 -9.24 -18.69
C ARG A 189 3.75 -9.66 -18.52
N GLN A 190 4.67 -9.00 -19.24
CA GLN A 190 6.09 -9.32 -19.11
C GLN A 190 6.62 -8.89 -17.74
N ASP A 191 6.25 -7.71 -17.27
CA ASP A 191 6.62 -7.19 -15.96
C ASP A 191 5.99 -8.04 -14.84
N ALA A 192 4.70 -8.36 -14.96
CA ALA A 192 4.01 -9.24 -14.02
C ALA A 192 4.70 -10.61 -13.89
N ARG A 193 5.07 -11.25 -15.02
CA ARG A 193 5.78 -12.53 -15.01
C ARG A 193 7.18 -12.43 -14.43
N ARG A 194 7.91 -11.36 -14.74
CA ARG A 194 9.25 -11.11 -14.21
C ARG A 194 9.22 -10.98 -12.70
N ILE A 195 8.31 -10.15 -12.16
CA ILE A 195 8.13 -9.95 -10.72
C ILE A 195 7.71 -11.26 -10.04
N ALA A 196 6.75 -11.98 -10.60
CA ALA A 196 6.33 -13.28 -10.10
C ALA A 196 7.49 -14.28 -10.05
N GLY A 197 8.30 -14.34 -11.09
CA GLY A 197 9.48 -15.22 -11.17
C GLY A 197 10.53 -14.88 -10.10
N LYS A 198 10.86 -13.60 -9.94
CA LYS A 198 11.80 -13.12 -8.91
C LYS A 198 11.33 -13.53 -7.51
N TYR A 199 10.08 -13.24 -7.19
CA TYR A 199 9.51 -13.57 -5.89
C TYR A 199 9.44 -15.07 -5.63
N ALA A 200 8.96 -15.86 -6.60
CA ALA A 200 8.88 -17.30 -6.47
C ALA A 200 10.27 -17.94 -6.27
N ALA A 201 11.29 -17.48 -7.02
CA ALA A 201 12.67 -17.97 -6.87
C ALA A 201 13.22 -17.67 -5.46
N MET A 202 12.97 -16.49 -4.92
CA MET A 202 13.34 -16.13 -3.54
C MET A 202 12.65 -17.03 -2.51
N VAL A 203 11.35 -17.24 -2.64
CA VAL A 203 10.59 -18.10 -1.72
C VAL A 203 11.08 -19.55 -1.78
N VAL A 204 11.32 -20.10 -2.97
CA VAL A 204 11.85 -21.46 -3.13
C VAL A 204 13.24 -21.60 -2.52
N LYS A 205 14.13 -20.63 -2.74
CA LYS A 205 15.47 -20.60 -2.13
C LYS A 205 15.37 -20.62 -0.61
N THR A 206 14.64 -19.67 -0.03
CA THR A 206 14.53 -19.54 1.43
C THR A 206 13.82 -20.73 2.08
N PHE A 207 12.84 -21.32 1.39
CA PHE A 207 12.22 -22.57 1.83
C PHE A 207 13.20 -23.74 1.84
N GLY A 208 14.05 -23.88 0.83
CA GLY A 208 15.11 -24.90 0.79
C GLY A 208 16.11 -24.78 1.95
N GLU A 209 16.36 -23.56 2.40
CA GLU A 209 17.29 -23.28 3.51
C GLU A 209 16.65 -23.43 4.90
N THR A 210 15.37 -23.08 5.03
CA THR A 210 14.71 -22.94 6.34
C THR A 210 13.55 -23.90 6.59
N HIS A 211 13.05 -24.55 5.55
CA HIS A 211 11.86 -25.42 5.55
C HIS A 211 10.58 -24.70 6.04
N ASN A 212 10.54 -23.36 5.95
CA ASN A 212 9.40 -22.55 6.33
C ASN A 212 9.03 -21.57 5.21
N LEU A 213 7.75 -21.20 5.17
CA LEU A 213 7.26 -20.02 4.47
C LEU A 213 7.19 -18.86 5.47
N TRP A 214 7.70 -17.71 5.06
CA TRP A 214 7.85 -16.56 5.95
C TRP A 214 6.82 -15.49 5.61
N GLU A 215 6.50 -14.69 6.59
CA GLU A 215 5.58 -13.56 6.43
C GLU A 215 6.16 -12.48 5.53
N LYS A 216 7.46 -12.24 5.60
CA LYS A 216 8.18 -11.21 4.87
C LYS A 216 9.56 -11.69 4.40
N TYR A 217 10.08 -11.00 3.38
CA TYR A 217 11.35 -11.32 2.75
C TYR A 217 12.09 -10.02 2.40
N ASN A 218 13.43 -10.12 2.27
CA ASN A 218 14.31 -9.05 1.83
C ASN A 218 14.50 -9.13 0.31
N VAL A 219 13.99 -8.14 -0.44
CA VAL A 219 14.05 -8.12 -1.91
C VAL A 219 15.41 -7.75 -2.48
N ARG A 220 16.32 -7.23 -1.65
CA ARG A 220 17.69 -6.91 -2.05
C ARG A 220 18.59 -8.13 -1.97
N GLU A 221 18.51 -8.87 -0.87
CA GLU A 221 19.43 -9.99 -0.58
C GLU A 221 18.84 -11.36 -0.90
N GLY A 222 17.53 -11.42 -1.11
CA GLY A 222 16.83 -12.68 -1.40
C GLY A 222 16.86 -13.66 -0.22
N ASN A 223 16.64 -13.16 0.98
CA ASN A 223 16.65 -13.91 2.23
C ASN A 223 15.57 -13.39 3.21
N ILE A 224 15.66 -13.81 4.46
CA ILE A 224 14.73 -13.45 5.54
C ILE A 224 15.33 -12.46 6.56
N ASN A 225 16.47 -11.87 6.27
CA ASN A 225 17.11 -10.85 7.12
C ASN A 225 16.42 -9.50 6.87
N VAL A 226 15.47 -9.18 7.70
CA VAL A 226 14.56 -8.05 7.61
C VAL A 226 14.44 -7.29 8.92
#